data_40943938ef48bd2907634ede7ec29401
#
_entry.id   40943938ef48bd2907634ede7ec29401
#
_cell.length_a   1.000
_cell.length_b   1.000
_cell.length_c   1.000
_cell.angle_alpha   90.00
_cell.angle_beta   90.00
_cell.angle_gamma   90.00
#
_symmetry.space_group_name_H-M   'P 1'
#
loop_
_entity.id
_entity.type
_entity.pdbx_description
1 polymer ?
#
loop_
_entity_poly.entity_id
_entity_poly.type
_entity_poly.pdbx_seq_one_letter_code
_entity_poly.pdbx_strand_id
1 'polypeptide(L)'
;LAVELAEKAGYHNLEEYLSEERQIQKGEKIYAVCMKKCIVLFRMGAEPISAGMNILGAHIDSPRIDIKQNPLYEKDDFTYLDTHYYGGIKKYQWVTQPLALHGVVVKKDGSCVNISIGEREDEPVFVITDLLVHLASKQLEKKAGEVIEGEKLDILVGNCPIERDENLKEERETVKANVLKILEEAY
;
A
#
# COMPACT_ATOMS: atom_id res chain seq x y z
N LEU A 1 7.96 -10.91 2.95
CA LEU A 1 7.55 -11.69 4.13
C LEU A 1 7.19 -13.14 3.77
N ALA A 2 6.18 -13.42 2.89
CA ALA A 2 5.76 -14.81 2.61
C ALA A 2 6.89 -15.67 2.02
N VAL A 3 7.67 -15.13 1.08
CA VAL A 3 8.86 -15.79 0.52
C VAL A 3 9.91 -16.06 1.62
N GLU A 4 10.25 -15.07 2.43
CA GLU A 4 11.22 -15.22 3.53
C GLU A 4 10.79 -16.31 4.53
N LEU A 5 9.49 -16.39 4.85
CA LEU A 5 8.96 -17.43 5.71
C LEU A 5 9.05 -18.82 5.07
N ALA A 6 8.79 -18.92 3.77
CA ALA A 6 8.94 -20.15 3.01
C ALA A 6 10.40 -20.62 3.01
N GLU A 7 11.35 -19.75 2.69
CA GLU A 7 12.79 -20.04 2.68
C GLU A 7 13.29 -20.47 4.07
N LYS A 8 12.90 -19.75 5.12
CA LYS A 8 13.20 -20.15 6.52
C LYS A 8 12.63 -21.52 6.88
N ALA A 9 11.52 -21.91 6.27
CA ALA A 9 10.91 -23.24 6.44
C ALA A 9 11.52 -24.32 5.54
N GLY A 10 12.57 -23.98 4.77
CA GLY A 10 13.30 -24.88 3.90
C GLY A 10 12.64 -25.12 2.54
N TYR A 11 11.85 -24.17 2.06
CA TYR A 11 11.37 -24.18 0.68
C TYR A 11 12.39 -23.51 -0.24
N HIS A 12 12.55 -24.03 -1.45
CA HIS A 12 13.43 -23.52 -2.50
C HIS A 12 12.61 -22.96 -3.67
N ASN A 13 13.14 -21.99 -4.37
CA ASN A 13 12.48 -21.40 -5.51
C ASN A 13 12.42 -22.40 -6.69
N LEU A 14 11.23 -22.59 -7.26
CA LEU A 14 11.05 -23.45 -8.42
C LEU A 14 11.89 -23.00 -9.63
N GLU A 15 12.11 -21.70 -9.80
CA GLU A 15 12.93 -21.18 -10.92
C GLU A 15 14.38 -21.66 -10.87
N GLU A 16 14.95 -21.89 -9.69
CA GLU A 16 16.30 -22.48 -9.53
C GLU A 16 16.33 -23.90 -10.08
N TYR A 17 15.32 -24.71 -9.75
CA TYR A 17 15.20 -26.08 -10.29
C TYR A 17 15.06 -26.13 -11.81
N LEU A 18 14.30 -25.17 -12.38
CA LEU A 18 14.11 -25.10 -13.83
C LEU A 18 15.39 -24.66 -14.55
N SER A 19 16.14 -23.72 -13.97
CA SER A 19 17.40 -23.24 -14.56
C SER A 19 18.52 -24.31 -14.54
N GLU A 20 18.52 -25.15 -13.52
CA GLU A 20 19.48 -26.25 -13.34
C GLU A 20 19.04 -27.57 -13.99
N GLU A 21 17.88 -27.60 -14.65
CA GLU A 21 17.23 -28.82 -15.17
C GLU A 21 17.08 -29.92 -14.10
N ARG A 22 16.97 -29.53 -12.86
CA ARG A 22 16.93 -30.42 -11.71
C ARG A 22 15.53 -31.05 -11.54
N GLN A 23 15.50 -32.37 -11.32
CA GLN A 23 14.26 -33.06 -11.00
C GLN A 23 13.92 -32.89 -9.51
N ILE A 24 12.63 -32.62 -9.23
CA ILE A 24 12.11 -32.49 -7.88
C ILE A 24 11.98 -33.90 -7.29
N GLN A 25 12.55 -34.09 -6.09
CA GLN A 25 12.56 -35.38 -5.38
C GLN A 25 11.46 -35.46 -4.33
N LYS A 26 11.13 -36.69 -3.89
CA LYS A 26 10.20 -36.91 -2.78
C LYS A 26 10.70 -36.22 -1.50
N GLY A 27 9.79 -35.54 -0.80
CA GLY A 27 10.06 -34.82 0.43
C GLY A 27 10.58 -33.40 0.23
N GLU A 28 10.99 -33.01 -0.97
CA GLU A 28 11.44 -31.67 -1.27
C GLU A 28 10.30 -30.64 -1.14
N LYS A 29 10.68 -29.44 -0.76
CA LYS A 29 9.81 -28.30 -0.58
C LYS A 29 10.18 -27.23 -1.58
N ILE A 30 9.26 -26.86 -2.44
CA ILE A 30 9.44 -25.83 -3.46
C ILE A 30 8.38 -24.75 -3.37
N TYR A 31 8.70 -23.55 -3.77
CA TYR A 31 7.71 -22.48 -3.94
C TYR A 31 7.83 -21.83 -5.31
N ALA A 32 6.71 -21.29 -5.77
CA ALA A 32 6.65 -20.45 -6.96
C ALA A 32 5.88 -19.17 -6.65
N VAL A 33 6.34 -18.04 -7.22
CA VAL A 33 5.69 -16.75 -7.09
C VAL A 33 5.13 -16.34 -8.45
N CYS A 34 3.87 -15.98 -8.50
CA CYS A 34 3.26 -15.46 -9.71
C CYS A 34 2.99 -13.96 -9.58
N MET A 35 3.61 -13.16 -10.46
CA MET A 35 3.41 -11.71 -10.60
C MET A 35 3.54 -10.92 -9.28
N LYS A 36 4.28 -11.42 -8.30
CA LYS A 36 4.38 -10.87 -6.93
C LYS A 36 3.04 -10.76 -6.18
N LYS A 37 1.99 -11.44 -6.64
CA LYS A 37 0.63 -11.38 -6.08
C LYS A 37 0.12 -12.71 -5.54
N CYS A 38 0.74 -13.82 -5.94
CA CYS A 38 0.39 -15.15 -5.49
C CYS A 38 1.66 -15.95 -5.19
N ILE A 39 1.64 -16.75 -4.15
CA ILE A 39 2.68 -17.73 -3.84
C ILE A 39 2.04 -19.10 -3.71
N VAL A 40 2.67 -20.09 -4.29
CA VAL A 40 2.26 -21.50 -4.17
C VAL A 40 3.42 -22.26 -3.54
N LEU A 41 3.12 -23.06 -2.54
CA LEU A 41 4.08 -23.86 -1.79
C LEU A 41 3.74 -25.33 -2.00
N PHE A 42 4.71 -26.13 -2.44
CA PHE A 42 4.57 -27.58 -2.61
C PHE A 42 5.51 -28.33 -1.66
N ARG A 43 4.98 -29.31 -0.99
CA ARG A 43 5.78 -30.36 -0.34
C ARG A 43 5.52 -31.66 -1.06
N MET A 44 6.55 -32.18 -1.72
CA MET A 44 6.45 -33.40 -2.50
C MET A 44 6.22 -34.61 -1.59
N GLY A 45 5.12 -35.33 -1.83
CA GLY A 45 4.76 -36.54 -1.09
C GLY A 45 5.61 -37.74 -1.46
N ALA A 46 5.36 -38.85 -0.79
CA ALA A 46 5.95 -40.14 -1.12
C ALA A 46 5.25 -40.80 -2.35
N GLU A 47 3.96 -40.55 -2.47
CA GLU A 47 3.13 -41.07 -3.56
C GLU A 47 3.17 -40.14 -4.78
N PRO A 48 2.92 -40.66 -6.00
CA PRO A 48 2.86 -39.82 -7.20
C PRO A 48 1.68 -38.84 -7.13
N ILE A 49 1.80 -37.68 -7.78
CA ILE A 49 0.75 -36.66 -7.83
C ILE A 49 -0.57 -37.19 -8.37
N SER A 50 -0.52 -38.19 -9.25
CA SER A 50 -1.71 -38.89 -9.81
C SER A 50 -2.54 -39.61 -8.74
N ALA A 51 -1.96 -39.92 -7.58
CA ALA A 51 -2.70 -40.50 -6.44
C ALA A 51 -3.51 -39.44 -5.66
N GLY A 52 -3.36 -38.18 -5.99
CA GLY A 52 -4.04 -37.04 -5.37
C GLY A 52 -3.11 -36.16 -4.59
N MET A 53 -3.63 -35.01 -4.16
CA MET A 53 -2.92 -34.01 -3.32
C MET A 53 -3.88 -33.35 -2.33
N ASN A 54 -3.36 -32.89 -1.23
CA ASN A 54 -4.09 -32.02 -0.33
C ASN A 54 -3.79 -30.56 -0.71
N ILE A 55 -4.84 -29.77 -0.93
CA ILE A 55 -4.72 -28.34 -1.30
C ILE A 55 -5.28 -27.51 -0.16
N LEU A 56 -4.46 -26.60 0.36
CA LEU A 56 -4.86 -25.56 1.32
C LEU A 56 -4.78 -24.23 0.61
N GLY A 57 -5.87 -23.48 0.63
CA GLY A 57 -5.94 -22.15 0.03
C GLY A 57 -6.34 -21.11 1.05
N ALA A 58 -5.70 -19.95 1.01
CA ALA A 58 -6.06 -18.79 1.80
C ALA A 58 -5.75 -17.52 1.03
N HIS A 59 -6.56 -16.46 1.22
CA HIS A 59 -6.17 -15.13 0.77
C HIS A 59 -5.12 -14.54 1.70
N ILE A 60 -4.17 -13.79 1.14
CA ILE A 60 -3.11 -13.11 1.88
C ILE A 60 -3.13 -11.59 1.68
N ASP A 61 -4.04 -11.09 0.84
CA ASP A 61 -4.28 -9.67 0.69
C ASP A 61 -4.96 -9.10 1.95
N SER A 62 -4.58 -7.87 2.30
CA SER A 62 -5.14 -7.14 3.44
C SER A 62 -6.00 -5.98 2.95
N PRO A 63 -7.01 -5.56 3.72
CA PRO A 63 -7.69 -4.30 3.48
C PRO A 63 -6.69 -3.15 3.46
N ARG A 64 -6.88 -2.20 2.55
CA ARG A 64 -6.01 -1.03 2.37
C ARG A 64 -6.79 0.14 1.81
N ILE A 65 -6.16 1.29 1.81
CA ILE A 65 -6.64 2.48 1.12
C ILE A 65 -5.72 2.68 -0.09
N ASP A 66 -6.31 2.70 -1.29
CA ASP A 66 -5.60 2.91 -2.56
C ASP A 66 -5.72 4.37 -3.00
N ILE A 67 -4.66 4.88 -3.59
CA ILE A 67 -4.62 6.23 -4.17
C ILE A 67 -5.30 6.19 -5.54
N LYS A 68 -6.19 7.16 -5.83
CA LYS A 68 -6.84 7.31 -7.14
C LYS A 68 -5.86 7.78 -8.22
N GLN A 69 -6.29 7.79 -9.49
CA GLN A 69 -5.44 8.10 -10.65
C GLN A 69 -4.86 9.52 -10.66
N ASN A 70 -5.64 10.53 -10.24
CA ASN A 70 -5.22 11.93 -10.15
C ASN A 70 -5.46 12.42 -8.72
N PRO A 71 -4.68 11.93 -7.76
CA PRO A 71 -5.07 11.99 -6.37
C PRO A 71 -4.76 13.33 -5.69
N LEU A 72 -3.73 14.04 -6.17
CA LEU A 72 -3.18 15.18 -5.47
C LEU A 72 -4.01 16.45 -5.69
N TYR A 73 -4.60 16.96 -4.62
CA TYR A 73 -5.33 18.23 -4.64
C TYR A 73 -5.07 19.07 -3.40
N GLU A 74 -5.28 20.37 -3.51
CA GLU A 74 -5.18 21.31 -2.39
C GLU A 74 -6.56 21.85 -2.04
N LYS A 75 -6.84 21.92 -0.75
CA LYS A 75 -8.04 22.50 -0.19
C LYS A 75 -7.78 23.09 1.19
N ASP A 76 -8.26 24.31 1.41
CA ASP A 76 -8.13 25.01 2.70
C ASP A 76 -6.68 25.09 3.21
N ASP A 77 -5.73 25.37 2.30
CA ASP A 77 -4.28 25.42 2.55
C ASP A 77 -3.65 24.07 3.02
N PHE A 78 -4.29 22.97 2.71
CA PHE A 78 -3.77 21.62 2.93
C PHE A 78 -3.77 20.82 1.63
N THR A 79 -2.76 19.98 1.46
CA THR A 79 -2.68 19.06 0.32
C THR A 79 -3.06 17.65 0.75
N TYR A 80 -3.93 17.04 -0.06
CA TYR A 80 -4.49 15.72 0.16
C TYR A 80 -4.22 14.79 -1.01
N LEU A 81 -4.23 13.49 -0.72
CA LEU A 81 -4.38 12.42 -1.71
C LEU A 81 -5.82 11.89 -1.65
N ASP A 82 -6.54 12.02 -2.75
CA ASP A 82 -7.85 11.41 -2.97
C ASP A 82 -7.72 9.89 -3.03
N THR A 83 -8.54 9.17 -2.31
CA THR A 83 -8.38 7.73 -2.09
C THR A 83 -9.62 6.92 -2.37
N HIS A 84 -9.43 5.61 -2.47
CA HIS A 84 -10.47 4.61 -2.53
C HIS A 84 -10.09 3.44 -1.62
N TYR A 85 -10.98 2.96 -0.78
CA TYR A 85 -10.70 1.80 0.06
C TYR A 85 -10.90 0.48 -0.67
N TYR A 86 -10.06 -0.51 -0.36
CA TYR A 86 -10.13 -1.86 -0.89
C TYR A 86 -10.53 -2.86 0.18
N GLY A 87 -11.52 -3.72 -0.14
CA GLY A 87 -12.03 -4.72 0.76
C GLY A 87 -13.03 -4.19 1.80
N GLY A 88 -13.42 -5.03 2.72
CA GLY A 88 -14.31 -4.67 3.83
C GLY A 88 -13.53 -4.04 4.97
N ILE A 89 -13.67 -2.73 5.17
CA ILE A 89 -13.00 -2.00 6.24
C ILE A 89 -14.01 -1.38 7.21
N LYS A 90 -13.61 -1.27 8.47
CA LYS A 90 -14.25 -0.41 9.44
C LYS A 90 -13.67 0.99 9.32
N LYS A 91 -14.28 1.85 8.51
CA LYS A 91 -13.76 3.17 8.12
C LYS A 91 -13.32 4.03 9.30
N TYR A 92 -14.06 3.98 10.41
CA TYR A 92 -13.73 4.72 11.62
C TYR A 92 -12.43 4.28 12.32
N GLN A 93 -11.84 3.15 11.93
CA GLN A 93 -10.54 2.71 12.46
C GLN A 93 -9.35 3.29 11.69
N TRP A 94 -9.61 3.95 10.55
CA TRP A 94 -8.58 4.48 9.67
C TRP A 94 -8.29 5.97 9.86
N VAL A 95 -9.17 6.67 10.57
CA VAL A 95 -8.99 8.09 10.88
C VAL A 95 -8.15 8.29 12.13
N THR A 96 -7.46 9.43 12.21
CA THR A 96 -6.68 9.88 13.37
C THR A 96 -5.54 8.96 13.83
N GLN A 97 -5.05 8.10 12.95
CA GLN A 97 -3.88 7.27 13.20
C GLN A 97 -2.79 7.51 12.15
N PRO A 98 -1.51 7.28 12.49
CA PRO A 98 -0.43 7.38 11.52
C PRO A 98 -0.56 6.29 10.46
N LEU A 99 -0.36 6.69 9.21
CA LEU A 99 -0.39 5.82 8.03
C LEU A 99 0.95 5.87 7.32
N ALA A 100 1.35 4.75 6.73
CA ALA A 100 2.49 4.66 5.82
C ALA A 100 2.00 4.53 4.37
N LEU A 101 2.82 4.99 3.44
CA LEU A 101 2.56 4.89 2.00
C LEU A 101 3.47 3.83 1.39
N HIS A 102 2.87 2.84 0.75
CA HIS A 102 3.56 1.79 0.01
C HIS A 102 3.09 1.75 -1.44
N GLY A 103 4.01 1.55 -2.37
CA GLY A 103 3.62 1.46 -3.77
C GLY A 103 4.78 1.26 -4.71
N VAL A 104 4.47 1.33 -6.00
CA VAL A 104 5.44 1.26 -7.08
C VAL A 104 5.13 2.36 -8.08
N VAL A 105 6.12 3.16 -8.41
CA VAL A 105 6.06 4.14 -9.49
C VAL A 105 6.77 3.58 -10.70
N VAL A 106 6.07 3.50 -11.82
CA VAL A 106 6.64 3.15 -13.11
C VAL A 106 6.95 4.44 -13.86
N LYS A 107 8.23 4.69 -14.11
CA LYS A 107 8.70 5.87 -14.85
C LYS A 107 8.45 5.74 -16.35
N LYS A 108 8.56 6.85 -17.07
CA LYS A 108 8.35 6.89 -18.55
C LYS A 108 9.34 6.02 -19.32
N ASP A 109 10.52 5.77 -18.79
CA ASP A 109 11.55 4.89 -19.36
C ASP A 109 11.31 3.41 -19.05
N GLY A 110 10.23 3.07 -18.33
CA GLY A 110 9.88 1.71 -17.91
C GLY A 110 10.56 1.27 -16.62
N SER A 111 11.44 2.05 -16.03
CA SER A 111 12.03 1.73 -14.74
C SER A 111 11.00 1.82 -13.61
N CYS A 112 11.19 1.00 -12.56
CA CYS A 112 10.27 0.94 -11.42
C CYS A 112 10.98 1.42 -10.15
N VAL A 113 10.30 2.29 -9.40
CA VAL A 113 10.73 2.75 -8.08
C VAL A 113 9.75 2.26 -7.03
N ASN A 114 10.24 1.54 -6.03
CA ASN A 114 9.43 1.14 -4.89
C ASN A 114 9.34 2.30 -3.90
N ILE A 115 8.15 2.62 -3.47
CA ILE A 115 7.84 3.63 -2.46
C ILE A 115 7.51 2.94 -1.14
N SER A 116 8.17 3.38 -0.07
CA SER A 116 7.88 2.98 1.31
C SER A 116 8.21 4.16 2.20
N ILE A 117 7.21 4.89 2.67
CA ILE A 117 7.36 6.13 3.45
C ILE A 117 6.47 6.03 4.68
N GLY A 118 7.00 6.35 5.87
CA GLY A 118 6.26 6.38 7.12
C GLY A 118 6.43 5.13 8.00
N GLU A 119 7.37 4.25 7.66
CA GLU A 119 7.70 3.07 8.47
C GLU A 119 8.81 3.34 9.49
N ARG A 120 9.67 4.31 9.26
CA ARG A 120 10.78 4.65 10.14
C ARG A 120 10.45 5.86 11.01
N GLU A 121 11.06 5.96 12.18
CA GLU A 121 10.84 7.06 13.13
C GLU A 121 11.24 8.44 12.58
N ASP A 122 12.18 8.49 11.65
CA ASP A 122 12.68 9.70 11.00
C ASP A 122 11.90 10.10 9.73
N GLU A 123 10.94 9.30 9.32
CA GLU A 123 10.11 9.55 8.15
C GLU A 123 8.83 10.33 8.48
N PRO A 124 8.31 11.12 7.54
CA PRO A 124 6.99 11.71 7.68
C PRO A 124 5.93 10.62 7.69
N VAL A 125 4.89 10.78 8.51
CA VAL A 125 3.71 9.94 8.51
C VAL A 125 2.53 10.70 7.94
N PHE A 126 1.56 9.96 7.41
CA PHE A 126 0.35 10.49 6.83
C PHE A 126 -0.83 10.26 7.76
N VAL A 127 -1.91 11.02 7.60
CA VAL A 127 -3.09 10.89 8.45
C VAL A 127 -4.36 11.19 7.66
N ILE A 128 -5.43 10.48 7.98
CA ILE A 128 -6.79 10.86 7.61
C ILE A 128 -7.36 11.61 8.80
N THR A 129 -7.71 12.87 8.59
CA THR A 129 -8.25 13.73 9.66
C THR A 129 -9.70 13.37 9.99
N ASP A 130 -10.11 13.67 11.22
CA ASP A 130 -11.50 13.57 11.64
C ASP A 130 -11.93 14.85 12.35
N LEU A 131 -13.23 15.01 12.56
CA LEU A 131 -13.81 16.18 13.22
C LEU A 131 -13.52 16.16 14.72
N LEU A 132 -13.21 17.34 15.26
CA LEU A 132 -13.23 17.55 16.70
C LEU A 132 -14.64 17.32 17.27
N VAL A 133 -14.73 16.83 18.48
CA VAL A 133 -16.00 16.51 19.15
C VAL A 133 -17.02 17.65 19.11
N HIS A 134 -16.57 18.90 19.20
CA HIS A 134 -17.44 20.10 19.16
C HIS A 134 -18.08 20.33 17.78
N LEU A 135 -17.51 19.76 16.72
CA LEU A 135 -18.00 19.88 15.34
C LEU A 135 -18.69 18.59 14.86
N ALA A 136 -18.61 17.53 15.65
CA ALA A 136 -19.00 16.18 15.25
C ALA A 136 -20.43 15.79 15.64
N SER A 137 -21.28 16.69 16.15
CA SER A 137 -22.62 16.35 16.66
C SER A 137 -23.43 15.51 15.68
N LYS A 138 -23.55 15.94 14.43
CA LYS A 138 -24.25 15.18 13.37
C LYS A 138 -23.58 13.86 12.99
N GLN A 139 -22.26 13.78 13.12
CA GLN A 139 -21.50 12.56 12.88
C GLN A 139 -21.77 11.54 13.97
N LEU A 140 -21.81 11.97 15.24
CA LEU A 140 -22.05 11.11 16.40
C LEU A 140 -23.46 10.51 16.47
N GLU A 141 -24.43 11.09 15.76
CA GLU A 141 -25.78 10.55 15.62
C GLU A 141 -25.88 9.39 14.63
N LYS A 142 -24.86 9.20 13.79
CA LYS A 142 -24.82 8.15 12.76
C LYS A 142 -24.48 6.78 13.34
N LYS A 143 -24.90 5.72 12.67
CA LYS A 143 -24.42 4.35 12.97
C LYS A 143 -22.94 4.23 12.69
N ALA A 144 -22.24 3.36 13.41
CA ALA A 144 -20.79 3.16 13.27
C ALA A 144 -20.33 2.89 11.82
N GLY A 145 -21.12 2.20 11.00
CA GLY A 145 -20.82 1.95 9.58
C GLY A 145 -20.94 3.18 8.68
N GLU A 146 -21.61 4.24 9.15
CA GLU A 146 -21.93 5.46 8.41
C GLU A 146 -21.20 6.69 8.97
N VAL A 147 -20.57 6.56 10.15
CA VAL A 147 -19.92 7.67 10.86
C VAL A 147 -18.79 8.30 10.03
N ILE A 148 -18.04 7.49 9.29
CA ILE A 148 -17.06 7.93 8.31
C ILE A 148 -17.51 7.51 6.92
N GLU A 149 -17.61 8.47 6.02
CA GLU A 149 -17.97 8.26 4.62
C GLU A 149 -16.73 7.76 3.86
N GLY A 150 -16.88 6.72 3.00
CA GLY A 150 -15.77 6.12 2.28
C GLY A 150 -15.04 7.08 1.34
N GLU A 151 -15.79 7.99 0.70
CA GLU A 151 -15.27 9.01 -0.20
C GLU A 151 -14.61 10.20 0.53
N LYS A 152 -14.48 10.14 1.84
CA LYS A 152 -13.82 11.17 2.68
C LYS A 152 -12.59 10.62 3.41
N LEU A 153 -12.10 9.47 2.98
CA LEU A 153 -10.86 8.89 3.51
C LEU A 153 -9.62 9.48 2.83
N ASP A 154 -9.62 10.80 2.58
CA ASP A 154 -8.51 11.47 1.93
C ASP A 154 -7.34 11.66 2.88
N ILE A 155 -6.15 11.36 2.40
CA ILE A 155 -4.93 11.36 3.19
C ILE A 155 -4.30 12.74 3.15
N LEU A 156 -4.10 13.36 4.30
CA LEU A 156 -3.35 14.61 4.44
C LEU A 156 -1.86 14.32 4.24
N VAL A 157 -1.24 15.01 3.27
CA VAL A 157 0.16 14.83 2.88
C VAL A 157 1.01 16.10 2.94
N GLY A 158 0.39 17.27 3.06
CA GLY A 158 1.13 18.53 3.12
C GLY A 158 0.35 19.64 3.79
N ASN A 159 1.08 20.51 4.53
CA ASN A 159 0.54 21.68 5.22
C ASN A 159 1.50 22.90 5.18
N CYS A 160 2.62 22.77 4.48
CA CYS A 160 3.59 23.84 4.35
C CYS A 160 3.57 24.40 2.93
N PRO A 161 3.30 25.69 2.72
CA PRO A 161 3.39 26.31 1.42
C PRO A 161 4.84 26.38 0.95
N ILE A 162 5.04 26.42 -0.37
CA ILE A 162 6.35 26.71 -0.95
C ILE A 162 6.77 28.15 -0.57
N GLU A 163 8.05 28.36 -0.29
CA GLU A 163 8.58 29.71 -0.11
C GLU A 163 8.31 30.51 -1.39
N ARG A 164 7.62 31.65 -1.25
CA ARG A 164 7.25 32.49 -2.39
C ARG A 164 8.50 33.13 -2.98
N ASP A 165 8.77 32.87 -4.24
CA ASP A 165 9.58 33.77 -5.06
C ASP A 165 8.73 35.01 -5.36
N GLU A 166 9.17 36.20 -4.92
CA GLU A 166 8.45 37.47 -5.11
C GLU A 166 8.18 37.83 -6.59
N ASN A 167 8.81 37.09 -7.51
CA ASN A 167 8.68 37.28 -8.96
C ASN A 167 7.63 36.36 -9.61
N LEU A 168 7.05 35.38 -8.90
CA LEU A 168 6.03 34.48 -9.43
C LEU A 168 4.64 35.01 -9.11
N LYS A 169 3.87 35.35 -10.15
CA LYS A 169 2.48 35.77 -10.04
C LYS A 169 1.62 34.60 -9.58
N GLU A 170 0.92 34.79 -8.45
CA GLU A 170 -0.22 34.01 -7.95
C GLU A 170 -0.21 32.49 -8.24
N GLU A 171 0.59 31.74 -7.53
CA GLU A 171 0.34 30.29 -7.43
C GLU A 171 -0.83 30.08 -6.46
N ARG A 172 -1.94 29.53 -6.99
CA ARG A 172 -3.14 29.24 -6.21
C ARG A 172 -3.06 27.98 -5.34
N GLU A 173 -2.07 27.12 -5.55
CA GLU A 173 -1.92 25.85 -4.87
C GLU A 173 -0.48 25.71 -4.34
N THR A 174 -0.14 26.54 -3.35
CA THR A 174 1.25 26.67 -2.88
C THR A 174 1.73 25.47 -2.05
N VAL A 175 0.83 24.82 -1.32
CA VAL A 175 1.16 23.63 -0.53
C VAL A 175 1.33 22.42 -1.44
N LYS A 176 0.45 22.27 -2.44
CA LYS A 176 0.58 21.23 -3.45
C LYS A 176 1.86 21.39 -4.27
N ALA A 177 2.22 22.62 -4.64
CA ALA A 177 3.48 22.91 -5.33
C ALA A 177 4.69 22.47 -4.50
N ASN A 178 4.68 22.70 -3.18
CA ASN A 178 5.73 22.24 -2.29
C ASN A 178 5.82 20.72 -2.22
N VAL A 179 4.69 20.02 -2.11
CA VAL A 179 4.66 18.55 -2.13
C VAL A 179 5.22 18.00 -3.44
N LEU A 180 4.86 18.57 -4.59
CA LEU A 180 5.39 18.17 -5.89
C LEU A 180 6.90 18.40 -5.99
N LYS A 181 7.40 19.53 -5.49
CA LYS A 181 8.84 19.83 -5.43
C LYS A 181 9.60 18.79 -4.60
N ILE A 182 9.10 18.45 -3.42
CA ILE A 182 9.71 17.41 -2.56
C ILE A 182 9.76 16.06 -3.28
N LEU A 183 8.70 15.69 -4.01
CA LEU A 183 8.67 14.45 -4.79
C LEU A 183 9.66 14.47 -5.97
N GLU A 184 9.79 15.61 -6.66
CA GLU A 184 10.77 15.77 -7.73
C GLU A 184 12.23 15.68 -7.25
N GLU A 185 12.51 16.20 -6.06
CA GLU A 185 13.85 16.16 -5.46
C GLU A 185 14.21 14.75 -4.93
N ALA A 186 13.21 13.94 -4.55
CA ALA A 186 13.43 12.62 -3.97
C ALA A 186 13.48 11.48 -5.00
N TYR A 187 12.85 11.63 -6.18
CA TYR A 187 12.64 10.58 -7.18
C TYR A 187 12.91 11.03 -8.61
#